data_b7c2f4e3016a08b1d517ffff25335279
#
_entry.id   b7c2f4e3016a08b1d517ffff25335279
#
_cell.length_a   1.000
_cell.length_b   1.000
_cell.length_c   1.000
_cell.angle_alpha   90.00
_cell.angle_beta   90.00
_cell.angle_gamma   90.00
#
_symmetry.space_group_name_H-M   'P 1'
#
loop_
_entity.id
_entity.type
_entity.pdbx_description
1 polymer ?
#
loop_
_entity_poly.entity_id
_entity_poly.type
_entity_poly.pdbx_seq_one_letter_code
_entity_poly.pdbx_strand_id
1 'polypeptide(L)'
;EVLGYKVPQDFKVTGFDNLDKAAYFNPQITTVEHNRGNIGRKVLEIFKALWNGTGDASDKYLDSEFIPAESCGCPNTGRVDYRNYIKNIIKGSVAREQEEDAVMILQKELEECNEYYDLFERYSDYIQSMKCDGVYVVGVSDLAAARNNAHFRKHGYDIDDEVVLYADDKDNGKLEFKSVNDLMQYMQSVDKNTCYMYCSLHFRDEIVGYVRLRNPEFLYD
;
A
#
# COMPACT_ATOMS: atom_id res chain seq x y z
N GLU A 1 12.41 21.97 -25.38
CA GLU A 1 12.17 21.68 -26.81
C GLU A 1 11.06 22.56 -27.39
N VAL A 2 9.92 22.73 -26.73
CA VAL A 2 8.80 23.56 -27.22
C VAL A 2 9.21 25.03 -27.44
N LEU A 3 10.16 25.55 -26.66
CA LEU A 3 10.68 26.91 -26.75
C LEU A 3 11.96 27.02 -27.61
N GLY A 4 12.38 25.91 -28.26
CA GLY A 4 13.56 25.90 -29.12
C GLY A 4 14.91 25.73 -28.40
N TYR A 5 14.91 25.67 -27.10
CA TYR A 5 16.15 25.47 -26.32
C TYR A 5 16.60 24.00 -26.31
N LYS A 6 17.91 23.78 -26.24
CA LYS A 6 18.55 22.45 -26.21
C LYS A 6 19.18 22.17 -24.86
N VAL A 7 18.98 20.95 -24.36
CA VAL A 7 19.65 20.41 -23.16
C VAL A 7 20.70 19.42 -23.65
N PRO A 8 21.93 19.50 -23.16
CA PRO A 8 22.50 20.40 -22.12
C PRO A 8 23.13 21.69 -22.68
N GLN A 9 23.01 22.00 -23.97
CA GLN A 9 23.75 23.07 -24.64
C GLN A 9 23.37 24.45 -24.13
N ASP A 10 22.07 24.75 -24.09
CA ASP A 10 21.55 26.05 -23.66
C ASP A 10 21.26 26.07 -22.16
N PHE A 11 20.76 24.94 -21.62
CA PHE A 11 20.46 24.76 -20.21
C PHE A 11 20.91 23.38 -19.73
N LYS A 12 21.45 23.32 -18.51
CA LYS A 12 21.69 22.08 -17.80
C LYS A 12 20.52 21.80 -16.87
N VAL A 13 20.04 20.57 -16.88
CA VAL A 13 18.88 20.14 -16.07
C VAL A 13 19.34 19.06 -15.11
N THR A 14 18.88 19.15 -13.86
CA THR A 14 19.10 18.12 -12.84
C THR A 14 17.75 17.77 -12.21
N GLY A 15 17.59 16.50 -11.87
CA GLY A 15 16.45 15.97 -11.14
C GLY A 15 16.84 15.55 -9.72
N PHE A 16 15.91 14.93 -9.04
CA PHE A 16 16.03 14.42 -7.69
C PHE A 16 15.25 13.10 -7.57
N ASP A 17 15.58 12.26 -6.60
CA ASP A 17 14.97 10.96 -6.30
C ASP A 17 15.26 9.80 -7.28
N ASN A 18 16.05 10.01 -8.33
CA ASN A 18 16.40 8.97 -9.31
C ASN A 18 15.20 8.10 -9.71
N LEU A 19 14.10 8.74 -10.06
CA LEU A 19 12.95 8.01 -10.60
C LEU A 19 13.34 7.33 -11.91
N ASP A 20 12.83 6.14 -12.16
CA ASP A 20 13.10 5.36 -13.38
C ASP A 20 12.94 6.18 -14.65
N LYS A 21 11.96 7.08 -14.67
CA LYS A 21 11.74 8.01 -15.78
C LYS A 21 12.95 8.87 -16.11
N ALA A 22 13.79 9.22 -15.13
CA ALA A 22 14.98 10.05 -15.35
C ALA A 22 15.98 9.39 -16.32
N ALA A 23 16.08 8.08 -16.28
CA ALA A 23 16.95 7.29 -17.16
C ALA A 23 16.44 7.19 -18.61
N TYR A 24 15.16 7.48 -18.83
CA TYR A 24 14.51 7.27 -20.14
C TYR A 24 14.22 8.58 -20.91
N PHE A 25 14.51 9.72 -20.31
CA PHE A 25 14.50 10.99 -21.04
C PHE A 25 15.67 11.03 -22.04
N ASN A 26 15.49 11.80 -23.10
CA ASN A 26 16.54 12.10 -24.05
C ASN A 26 16.70 13.64 -24.13
N PRO A 27 17.80 14.19 -23.61
CA PRO A 27 18.93 13.54 -22.91
C PRO A 27 18.52 12.97 -21.53
N GLN A 28 19.22 11.94 -21.05
CA GLN A 28 19.00 11.37 -19.74
C GLN A 28 19.20 12.40 -18.64
N ILE A 29 18.34 12.37 -17.62
CA ILE A 29 18.34 13.38 -16.55
C ILE A 29 19.38 13.01 -15.49
N THR A 30 20.33 13.91 -15.25
CA THR A 30 21.21 13.86 -14.07
C THR A 30 20.35 13.98 -12.81
N THR A 31 20.60 13.15 -11.81
CA THR A 31 19.74 13.10 -10.62
C THR A 31 20.54 12.79 -9.36
N VAL A 32 19.88 12.87 -8.22
CA VAL A 32 20.40 12.44 -6.93
C VAL A 32 19.53 11.29 -6.44
N GLU A 33 20.16 10.20 -6.00
CA GLU A 33 19.47 9.04 -5.43
C GLU A 33 19.54 9.07 -3.90
N HIS A 34 18.37 8.89 -3.28
CA HIS A 34 18.28 8.50 -1.89
C HIS A 34 18.05 6.99 -1.82
N ASN A 35 19.01 6.28 -1.25
CA ASN A 35 18.87 4.83 -1.08
C ASN A 35 17.76 4.52 -0.08
N ARG A 36 16.52 4.37 -0.58
CA ARG A 36 15.29 4.13 0.21
C ARG A 36 15.42 2.90 1.12
N GLY A 37 16.09 1.85 0.65
CA GLY A 37 16.35 0.66 1.46
C GLY A 37 17.24 0.96 2.67
N ASN A 38 18.22 1.82 2.53
CA ASN A 38 19.08 2.26 3.63
C ASN A 38 18.32 3.16 4.60
N ILE A 39 17.41 4.02 4.11
CA ILE A 39 16.54 4.83 4.96
C ILE A 39 15.70 3.94 5.87
N GLY A 40 14.99 2.96 5.31
CA GLY A 40 14.15 2.03 6.06
C GLY A 40 14.94 1.24 7.10
N ARG A 41 16.12 0.73 6.72
CA ARG A 41 17.00 0.01 7.65
C ARG A 41 17.46 0.92 8.80
N LYS A 42 17.86 2.14 8.49
CA LYS A 42 18.33 3.11 9.50
C LYS A 42 17.22 3.51 10.46
N VAL A 43 16.01 3.74 9.96
CA VAL A 43 14.84 4.00 10.80
C VAL A 43 14.60 2.85 11.78
N LEU A 44 14.64 1.59 11.30
CA LEU A 44 14.49 0.42 12.17
C LEU A 44 15.60 0.29 13.22
N GLU A 45 16.85 0.60 12.86
CA GLU A 45 17.96 0.62 13.81
C GLU A 45 17.75 1.66 14.91
N ILE A 46 17.35 2.89 14.53
CA ILE A 46 17.06 3.96 15.49
C ILE A 46 15.89 3.58 16.39
N PHE A 47 14.81 3.07 15.81
CA PHE A 47 13.64 2.63 16.57
C PHE A 47 14.01 1.56 17.60
N LYS A 48 14.77 0.52 17.20
CA LYS A 48 15.24 -0.52 18.11
C LYS A 48 16.13 0.03 19.23
N ALA A 49 17.02 0.98 18.91
CA ALA A 49 17.89 1.59 19.90
C ALA A 49 17.09 2.42 20.91
N LEU A 50 16.13 3.21 20.45
CA LEU A 50 15.22 3.98 21.33
C LEU A 50 14.37 3.05 22.23
N TRP A 51 13.82 1.99 21.64
CA TRP A 51 13.03 1.00 22.37
C TRP A 51 13.83 0.33 23.50
N ASN A 52 15.11 0.04 23.26
CA ASN A 52 16.00 -0.55 24.24
C ASN A 52 16.62 0.47 25.22
N GLY A 53 16.26 1.77 25.10
CA GLY A 53 16.82 2.82 25.93
C GLY A 53 18.30 3.13 25.68
N THR A 54 18.86 2.68 24.55
CA THR A 54 20.27 2.87 24.17
C THR A 54 20.48 3.90 23.08
N GLY A 55 19.38 4.41 22.50
CA GLY A 55 19.40 5.39 21.40
C GLY A 55 19.14 6.80 21.87
N ASP A 56 19.46 7.74 20.99
CA ASP A 56 19.10 9.14 21.12
C ASP A 56 18.12 9.56 19.99
N ALA A 57 17.34 10.62 20.24
CA ALA A 57 16.39 11.19 19.28
C ALA A 57 17.02 12.28 18.40
N SER A 58 18.35 12.33 18.30
CA SER A 58 19.04 13.32 17.47
C SER A 58 18.81 13.05 15.98
N ASP A 59 18.86 14.12 15.18
CA ASP A 59 18.78 14.03 13.72
C ASP A 59 19.89 13.13 13.17
N LYS A 60 19.51 12.27 12.24
CA LYS A 60 20.42 11.37 11.53
C LYS A 60 20.40 11.75 10.05
N TYR A 61 21.59 11.86 9.48
CA TYR A 61 21.78 12.17 8.07
C TYR A 61 22.22 10.90 7.32
N LEU A 62 21.73 10.75 6.11
CA LEU A 62 22.13 9.68 5.20
C LEU A 62 22.75 10.31 3.96
N ASP A 63 23.80 9.69 3.47
CA ASP A 63 24.44 10.11 2.24
C ASP A 63 23.53 9.84 1.04
N SER A 64 23.51 10.79 0.12
CA SER A 64 22.84 10.68 -1.17
C SER A 64 23.89 10.45 -2.25
N GLU A 65 23.54 9.69 -3.27
CA GLU A 65 24.41 9.41 -4.41
C GLU A 65 24.06 10.33 -5.59
N PHE A 66 25.08 11.01 -6.14
CA PHE A 66 24.92 11.81 -7.33
C PHE A 66 25.11 10.94 -8.59
N ILE A 67 24.11 10.91 -9.46
CA ILE A 67 24.09 10.12 -10.68
C ILE A 67 24.19 11.09 -11.86
N PRO A 68 25.40 11.29 -12.42
CA PRO A 68 25.59 12.14 -13.59
C PRO A 68 25.06 11.50 -14.85
N ALA A 69 24.40 12.31 -15.70
CA ALA A 69 23.88 11.88 -16.98
C ALA A 69 23.96 13.01 -18.02
N GLU A 70 23.43 12.79 -19.20
CA GLU A 70 23.59 13.68 -20.38
C GLU A 70 23.05 15.11 -20.14
N SER A 71 22.00 15.27 -19.33
CA SER A 71 21.35 16.56 -19.12
C SER A 71 22.19 17.61 -18.39
N CYS A 72 23.28 17.20 -17.71
CA CYS A 72 24.29 18.12 -17.16
C CYS A 72 25.49 18.32 -18.09
N GLY A 73 25.53 17.64 -19.22
CA GLY A 73 26.67 17.59 -20.14
C GLY A 73 27.71 16.53 -19.77
N CYS A 74 27.41 15.64 -18.87
CA CYS A 74 28.25 14.51 -18.52
C CYS A 74 28.05 13.36 -19.53
N PRO A 75 29.10 12.53 -19.77
CA PRO A 75 28.94 11.35 -20.59
C PRO A 75 27.98 10.39 -19.90
N ASN A 76 27.11 9.73 -20.68
CA ASN A 76 26.25 8.67 -20.16
C ASN A 76 27.14 7.47 -19.74
N THR A 77 27.11 7.17 -18.45
CA THR A 77 27.90 6.05 -17.89
C THR A 77 27.11 4.76 -17.77
N GLY A 78 25.78 4.80 -18.00
CA GLY A 78 24.88 3.65 -17.87
C GLY A 78 24.28 3.24 -19.19
N ARG A 79 24.36 1.97 -19.54
CA ARG A 79 23.53 1.38 -20.59
C ARG A 79 22.15 1.12 -20.01
N VAL A 80 21.16 1.87 -20.46
CA VAL A 80 19.77 1.61 -20.13
C VAL A 80 19.34 0.35 -20.88
N ASP A 81 18.87 -0.65 -20.14
CA ASP A 81 18.21 -1.81 -20.72
C ASP A 81 16.78 -1.45 -21.13
N TYR A 82 16.64 -0.82 -22.29
CA TYR A 82 15.36 -0.46 -22.87
C TYR A 82 14.39 -1.63 -23.04
N ARG A 83 14.91 -2.84 -23.25
CA ARG A 83 14.07 -4.02 -23.39
C ARG A 83 13.40 -4.37 -22.06
N ASN A 84 14.17 -4.35 -20.99
CA ASN A 84 13.64 -4.62 -19.65
C ASN A 84 12.68 -3.51 -19.19
N TYR A 85 13.01 -2.27 -19.49
CA TYR A 85 12.13 -1.12 -19.25
C TYR A 85 10.78 -1.25 -19.93
N ILE A 86 10.77 -1.45 -21.26
CA ILE A 86 9.53 -1.61 -22.02
C ILE A 86 8.71 -2.79 -21.47
N LYS A 87 9.38 -3.90 -21.12
CA LYS A 87 8.73 -5.05 -20.51
C LYS A 87 8.06 -4.69 -19.18
N ASN A 88 8.72 -3.90 -18.34
CA ASN A 88 8.18 -3.46 -17.06
C ASN A 88 7.00 -2.49 -17.23
N ILE A 89 7.10 -1.54 -18.16
CA ILE A 89 5.98 -0.64 -18.50
C ILE A 89 4.77 -1.44 -18.97
N ILE A 90 4.95 -2.37 -19.92
CA ILE A 90 3.85 -3.19 -20.42
C ILE A 90 3.24 -4.00 -19.29
N LYS A 91 4.08 -4.66 -18.46
CA LYS A 91 3.60 -5.43 -17.30
C LYS A 91 2.80 -4.57 -16.32
N GLY A 92 3.30 -3.37 -15.99
CA GLY A 92 2.60 -2.45 -15.10
C GLY A 92 1.31 -1.90 -15.71
N SER A 93 1.29 -1.63 -17.02
CA SER A 93 0.08 -1.18 -17.73
C SER A 93 -0.99 -2.26 -17.76
N VAL A 94 -0.61 -3.51 -18.07
CA VAL A 94 -1.55 -4.65 -18.08
C VAL A 94 -2.09 -4.93 -16.67
N ALA A 95 -1.23 -4.88 -15.64
CA ALA A 95 -1.68 -5.06 -14.27
C ALA A 95 -2.69 -4.00 -13.84
N ARG A 96 -2.45 -2.73 -14.20
CA ARG A 96 -3.38 -1.63 -13.90
C ARG A 96 -4.72 -1.79 -14.62
N GLU A 97 -4.70 -2.16 -15.89
CA GLU A 97 -5.92 -2.40 -16.67
C GLU A 97 -6.73 -3.55 -16.06
N GLN A 98 -6.07 -4.63 -15.62
CA GLN A 98 -6.72 -5.73 -14.91
C GLN A 98 -7.34 -5.32 -13.57
N GLU A 99 -6.66 -4.44 -12.81
CA GLU A 99 -7.19 -3.89 -11.57
C GLU A 99 -8.41 -2.99 -11.81
N GLU A 100 -8.35 -2.11 -12.81
CA GLU A 100 -9.47 -1.23 -13.20
C GLU A 100 -10.69 -2.05 -13.64
N ASP A 101 -10.49 -3.10 -14.44
CA ASP A 101 -11.54 -4.03 -14.87
C ASP A 101 -12.15 -4.77 -13.68
N ALA A 102 -11.32 -5.28 -12.76
CA ALA A 102 -11.77 -5.98 -11.56
C ALA A 102 -12.61 -5.07 -10.64
N VAL A 103 -12.17 -3.81 -10.44
CA VAL A 103 -12.94 -2.82 -9.67
C VAL A 103 -14.28 -2.51 -10.33
N MET A 104 -14.32 -2.38 -11.66
CA MET A 104 -15.56 -2.09 -12.41
C MET A 104 -16.55 -3.26 -12.34
N ILE A 105 -16.07 -4.50 -12.44
CA ILE A 105 -16.89 -5.71 -12.28
C ILE A 105 -17.44 -5.77 -10.85
N LEU A 106 -16.57 -5.58 -9.84
CA LEU A 106 -16.97 -5.58 -8.45
C LEU A 106 -18.02 -4.50 -8.15
N GLN A 107 -17.84 -3.29 -8.69
CA GLN A 107 -18.80 -2.20 -8.50
C GLN A 107 -20.19 -2.57 -9.01
N LYS A 108 -20.26 -3.20 -10.19
CA LYS A 108 -21.52 -3.69 -10.76
C LYS A 108 -22.16 -4.80 -9.92
N GLU A 109 -21.34 -5.74 -9.44
CA GLU A 109 -21.83 -6.84 -8.61
C GLU A 109 -22.33 -6.34 -7.24
N LEU A 110 -21.68 -5.32 -6.67
CA LEU A 110 -22.11 -4.71 -5.41
C LEU A 110 -23.46 -3.98 -5.54
N GLU A 111 -23.79 -3.41 -6.71
CA GLU A 111 -25.09 -2.79 -6.95
C GLU A 111 -26.25 -3.80 -6.92
N GLU A 112 -25.97 -5.08 -7.16
CA GLU A 112 -26.94 -6.17 -7.15
C GLU A 112 -27.11 -6.83 -5.77
N CYS A 113 -26.24 -6.52 -4.79
CA CYS A 113 -26.27 -7.09 -3.45
C CYS A 113 -27.39 -6.48 -2.61
N ASN A 114 -28.22 -7.32 -2.02
CA ASN A 114 -29.31 -6.91 -1.11
C ASN A 114 -28.99 -7.19 0.36
N GLU A 115 -28.07 -8.14 0.62
CA GLU A 115 -27.68 -8.55 1.96
C GLU A 115 -26.15 -8.55 2.13
N TYR A 116 -25.68 -8.41 3.37
CA TYR A 116 -24.26 -8.38 3.69
C TYR A 116 -23.50 -9.66 3.28
N TYR A 117 -24.16 -10.82 3.35
CA TYR A 117 -23.55 -12.09 2.98
C TYR A 117 -23.25 -12.15 1.48
N ASP A 118 -24.19 -11.67 0.64
CA ASP A 118 -24.00 -11.61 -0.82
C ASP A 118 -22.81 -10.74 -1.18
N LEU A 119 -22.63 -9.63 -0.43
CA LEU A 119 -21.52 -8.70 -0.60
C LEU A 119 -20.17 -9.38 -0.36
N PHE A 120 -20.04 -10.16 0.72
CA PHE A 120 -18.78 -10.82 1.04
C PHE A 120 -18.49 -12.02 0.13
N GLU A 121 -19.49 -12.70 -0.35
CA GLU A 121 -19.32 -13.79 -1.30
C GLU A 121 -18.76 -13.29 -2.63
N ARG A 122 -19.28 -12.19 -3.15
CA ARG A 122 -18.77 -11.54 -4.37
C ARG A 122 -17.43 -10.85 -4.16
N TYR A 123 -17.21 -10.30 -2.97
CA TYR A 123 -15.91 -9.72 -2.58
C TYR A 123 -14.81 -10.78 -2.46
N SER A 124 -15.17 -12.02 -2.16
CA SER A 124 -14.24 -13.14 -2.00
C SER A 124 -13.36 -13.35 -3.24
N ASP A 125 -13.94 -13.28 -4.43
CA ASP A 125 -13.19 -13.45 -5.67
C ASP A 125 -12.22 -12.29 -5.93
N TYR A 126 -12.62 -11.07 -5.55
CA TYR A 126 -11.74 -9.90 -5.62
C TYR A 126 -10.63 -9.96 -4.55
N ILE A 127 -10.95 -10.39 -3.33
CA ILE A 127 -9.99 -10.56 -2.23
C ILE A 127 -8.93 -11.59 -2.60
N GLN A 128 -9.27 -12.66 -3.31
CA GLN A 128 -8.30 -13.64 -3.79
C GLN A 128 -7.29 -13.04 -4.78
N SER A 129 -7.66 -11.98 -5.50
CA SER A 129 -6.74 -11.23 -6.35
C SER A 129 -5.83 -10.30 -5.56
N MET A 130 -6.19 -9.94 -4.32
CA MET A 130 -5.32 -9.20 -3.41
C MET A 130 -4.15 -10.09 -2.99
N LYS A 131 -2.95 -9.62 -3.23
CA LYS A 131 -1.72 -10.31 -2.84
C LYS A 131 -1.51 -10.19 -1.34
N CYS A 132 -2.26 -10.97 -0.57
CA CYS A 132 -2.12 -11.07 0.89
C CYS A 132 -2.37 -12.51 1.34
N ASP A 133 -1.95 -12.84 2.55
CA ASP A 133 -2.12 -14.18 3.13
C ASP A 133 -3.43 -14.33 3.90
N GLY A 134 -4.15 -13.23 4.15
CA GLY A 134 -5.46 -13.28 4.80
C GLY A 134 -6.13 -11.92 4.87
N VAL A 135 -7.45 -11.94 4.86
CA VAL A 135 -8.34 -10.76 4.93
C VAL A 135 -9.38 -10.99 6.01
N TYR A 136 -9.49 -10.06 6.92
CA TYR A 136 -10.43 -10.10 8.02
C TYR A 136 -11.20 -8.79 8.07
N VAL A 137 -12.51 -8.85 7.93
CA VAL A 137 -13.40 -7.68 7.96
C VAL A 137 -14.16 -7.67 9.27
N VAL A 138 -14.02 -6.59 10.00
CA VAL A 138 -14.71 -6.36 11.27
C VAL A 138 -15.58 -5.12 11.10
N GLY A 139 -16.79 -5.20 11.58
CA GLY A 139 -17.75 -4.11 11.53
C GLY A 139 -18.70 -4.14 12.71
N VAL A 140 -19.76 -3.38 12.63
CA VAL A 140 -20.80 -3.28 13.66
C VAL A 140 -21.96 -4.21 13.30
N SER A 141 -22.48 -4.96 14.26
CA SER A 141 -23.54 -5.94 14.08
C SER A 141 -24.86 -5.33 13.55
N ASP A 142 -25.19 -4.12 13.98
CA ASP A 142 -26.34 -3.37 13.53
C ASP A 142 -25.96 -1.90 13.28
N LEU A 143 -25.54 -1.64 12.04
CA LEU A 143 -25.12 -0.30 11.63
C LEU A 143 -26.27 0.72 11.68
N ALA A 144 -27.51 0.30 11.45
CA ALA A 144 -28.69 1.18 11.48
C ALA A 144 -28.99 1.63 12.92
N ALA A 145 -28.93 0.71 13.89
CA ALA A 145 -29.08 1.02 15.30
C ALA A 145 -27.91 1.88 15.80
N ALA A 146 -26.66 1.55 15.38
CA ALA A 146 -25.48 2.31 15.75
C ALA A 146 -25.56 3.77 15.26
N ARG A 147 -26.00 4.02 14.03
CA ARG A 147 -26.16 5.39 13.50
C ARG A 147 -27.17 6.25 14.25
N ASN A 148 -28.15 5.63 14.88
CA ASN A 148 -29.12 6.34 15.71
C ASN A 148 -28.61 6.63 17.13
N ASN A 149 -27.49 6.06 17.52
CA ASN A 149 -26.87 6.27 18.81
C ASN A 149 -26.00 7.54 18.80
N ALA A 150 -26.29 8.47 19.73
CA ALA A 150 -25.53 9.73 19.85
C ALA A 150 -24.07 9.49 20.28
N HIS A 151 -23.80 8.41 21.01
CA HIS A 151 -22.44 8.01 21.40
C HIS A 151 -21.64 7.59 20.17
N PHE A 152 -22.20 6.75 19.32
CA PHE A 152 -21.57 6.30 18.07
C PHE A 152 -21.17 7.47 17.16
N ARG A 153 -22.05 8.47 16.98
CA ARG A 153 -21.74 9.64 16.16
C ARG A 153 -20.57 10.47 16.66
N LYS A 154 -20.32 10.45 17.97
CA LYS A 154 -19.30 11.28 18.60
C LYS A 154 -17.98 10.53 18.85
N HIS A 155 -18.05 9.25 19.16
CA HIS A 155 -16.93 8.44 19.68
C HIS A 155 -16.64 7.19 18.87
N GLY A 156 -17.46 6.86 17.84
CA GLY A 156 -17.44 5.57 17.15
C GLY A 156 -18.21 4.51 17.93
N TYR A 157 -18.06 3.26 17.56
CA TYR A 157 -18.69 2.13 18.22
C TYR A 157 -17.80 1.60 19.36
N ASP A 158 -18.43 0.99 20.36
CA ASP A 158 -17.73 0.30 21.41
C ASP A 158 -17.20 -1.06 20.91
N ILE A 159 -16.13 -1.54 21.50
CA ILE A 159 -15.50 -2.83 21.11
C ILE A 159 -16.46 -4.01 21.29
N ASP A 160 -17.43 -3.89 22.18
CA ASP A 160 -18.45 -4.90 22.43
C ASP A 160 -19.49 -4.97 21.30
N ASP A 161 -19.59 -3.94 20.46
CA ASP A 161 -20.48 -3.89 19.29
C ASP A 161 -19.80 -4.48 18.03
N GLU A 162 -18.50 -4.76 18.10
CA GLU A 162 -17.73 -5.30 16.99
C GLU A 162 -18.09 -6.76 16.70
N VAL A 163 -18.26 -7.05 15.43
CA VAL A 163 -18.45 -8.42 14.92
C VAL A 163 -17.51 -8.70 13.75
N VAL A 164 -17.11 -9.95 13.63
CA VAL A 164 -16.35 -10.41 12.46
C VAL A 164 -17.37 -10.70 11.34
N LEU A 165 -17.34 -9.85 10.30
CA LEU A 165 -18.22 -9.97 9.15
C LEU A 165 -17.69 -10.96 8.11
N TYR A 166 -16.36 -11.01 7.96
CA TYR A 166 -15.70 -11.88 7.00
C TYR A 166 -14.29 -12.22 7.47
N ALA A 167 -13.88 -13.45 7.25
CA ALA A 167 -12.51 -13.88 7.49
C ALA A 167 -12.12 -14.96 6.46
N ASP A 168 -11.05 -14.72 5.73
CA ASP A 168 -10.46 -15.66 4.79
C ASP A 168 -8.94 -15.65 4.96
N ASP A 169 -8.37 -16.85 5.03
CA ASP A 169 -6.95 -17.06 5.29
C ASP A 169 -6.41 -18.07 4.29
N LYS A 170 -5.29 -17.76 3.67
CA LYS A 170 -4.66 -18.57 2.62
C LYS A 170 -4.41 -20.01 3.06
N ASP A 171 -4.06 -20.19 4.32
CA ASP A 171 -3.68 -21.50 4.85
C ASP A 171 -4.89 -22.31 5.35
N ASN A 172 -5.98 -21.62 5.76
CA ASN A 172 -7.13 -22.22 6.43
C ASN A 172 -8.47 -21.99 5.71
N GLY A 173 -8.49 -21.19 4.66
CA GLY A 173 -9.70 -20.81 3.93
C GLY A 173 -10.62 -19.90 4.74
N LYS A 174 -11.93 -19.94 4.41
CA LYS A 174 -12.93 -19.15 5.13
C LYS A 174 -13.05 -19.60 6.57
N LEU A 175 -13.00 -18.65 7.49
CA LEU A 175 -13.03 -18.85 8.92
C LEU A 175 -14.24 -18.13 9.53
N GLU A 176 -14.84 -18.75 10.55
CA GLU A 176 -15.92 -18.15 11.33
C GLU A 176 -15.44 -17.90 12.76
N PHE A 177 -15.68 -16.70 13.27
CA PHE A 177 -15.34 -16.31 14.64
C PHE A 177 -16.60 -15.85 15.37
N LYS A 178 -16.76 -16.31 16.62
CA LYS A 178 -17.89 -15.92 17.46
C LYS A 178 -17.77 -14.50 18.01
N SER A 179 -16.54 -14.01 18.11
CA SER A 179 -16.24 -12.67 18.61
C SER A 179 -14.95 -12.14 17.97
N VAL A 180 -14.75 -10.82 18.04
CA VAL A 180 -13.50 -10.19 17.64
C VAL A 180 -12.34 -10.66 18.53
N ASN A 181 -12.61 -11.00 19.78
CA ASN A 181 -11.60 -11.54 20.70
C ASN A 181 -11.08 -12.91 20.23
N ASP A 182 -11.95 -13.79 19.73
CA ASP A 182 -11.55 -15.08 19.15
C ASP A 182 -10.66 -14.87 17.92
N LEU A 183 -11.02 -13.90 17.05
CA LEU A 183 -10.18 -13.51 15.92
C LEU A 183 -8.81 -13.00 16.39
N MET A 184 -8.76 -12.18 17.43
CA MET A 184 -7.49 -11.67 17.97
C MET A 184 -6.61 -12.78 18.52
N GLN A 185 -7.19 -13.76 19.20
CA GLN A 185 -6.45 -14.93 19.71
C GLN A 185 -5.91 -15.77 18.54
N TYR A 186 -6.71 -16.01 17.51
CA TYR A 186 -6.26 -16.68 16.30
C TYR A 186 -5.07 -15.96 15.66
N MET A 187 -5.17 -14.65 15.46
CA MET A 187 -4.10 -13.85 14.86
C MET A 187 -2.81 -13.89 15.69
N GLN A 188 -2.90 -13.95 17.01
CA GLN A 188 -1.74 -14.10 17.90
C GLN A 188 -1.11 -15.50 17.83
N SER A 189 -1.89 -16.52 17.45
CA SER A 189 -1.40 -17.89 17.28
C SER A 189 -0.68 -18.13 15.96
N VAL A 190 -0.89 -17.25 14.98
CA VAL A 190 -0.19 -17.29 13.69
C VAL A 190 1.27 -16.83 13.88
N ASP A 191 2.13 -17.20 12.97
CA ASP A 191 3.59 -16.99 13.03
C ASP A 191 3.97 -15.56 13.48
N LYS A 192 4.97 -15.49 14.37
CA LYS A 192 5.51 -14.23 14.93
C LYS A 192 6.14 -13.29 13.87
N ASN A 193 6.42 -13.81 12.68
CA ASN A 193 6.93 -13.01 11.56
C ASN A 193 5.82 -12.42 10.67
N THR A 194 4.58 -12.42 11.15
CA THR A 194 3.42 -11.92 10.42
C THR A 194 3.29 -10.39 10.55
N CYS A 195 3.07 -9.73 9.44
CA CYS A 195 2.72 -8.32 9.38
C CYS A 195 1.20 -8.17 9.18
N TYR A 196 0.58 -7.28 9.94
CA TYR A 196 -0.83 -6.92 9.75
C TYR A 196 -0.97 -5.46 9.38
N MET A 197 -1.75 -5.20 8.34
CA MET A 197 -2.17 -3.85 7.98
C MET A 197 -3.64 -3.65 8.31
N TYR A 198 -3.94 -2.48 8.84
CA TYR A 198 -5.30 -2.09 9.21
C TYR A 198 -5.76 -0.96 8.29
N CYS A 199 -6.90 -1.15 7.65
CA CYS A 199 -7.56 -0.14 6.83
C CYS A 199 -8.93 0.14 7.43
N SER A 200 -9.21 1.39 7.79
CA SER A 200 -10.54 1.78 8.28
C SER A 200 -11.57 1.70 7.17
N LEU A 201 -12.72 1.15 7.47
CA LEU A 201 -13.93 1.26 6.66
C LEU A 201 -14.72 2.46 7.16
N HIS A 202 -14.91 3.45 6.31
CA HIS A 202 -15.65 4.64 6.68
C HIS A 202 -16.63 5.05 5.57
N PHE A 203 -17.73 5.64 5.99
CA PHE A 203 -18.69 6.28 5.10
C PHE A 203 -18.78 7.75 5.51
N ARG A 204 -18.27 8.66 4.67
CA ARG A 204 -18.05 10.07 5.00
C ARG A 204 -17.14 10.18 6.23
N ASP A 205 -17.63 10.79 7.32
CA ASP A 205 -16.89 11.00 8.57
C ASP A 205 -17.13 9.91 9.62
N GLU A 206 -17.94 8.88 9.30
CA GLU A 206 -18.29 7.79 10.21
C GLU A 206 -17.44 6.54 9.92
N ILE A 207 -16.72 6.06 10.92
CA ILE A 207 -16.02 4.78 10.85
C ILE A 207 -17.04 3.68 11.14
N VAL A 208 -17.21 2.75 10.20
CA VAL A 208 -18.18 1.66 10.28
C VAL A 208 -17.53 0.30 10.51
N GLY A 209 -16.21 0.26 10.54
CA GLY A 209 -15.45 -0.95 10.72
C GLY A 209 -14.00 -0.79 10.26
N TYR A 210 -13.34 -1.93 10.09
CA TYR A 210 -11.98 -1.98 9.53
C TYR A 210 -11.71 -3.31 8.84
N VAL A 211 -10.80 -3.26 7.88
CA VAL A 211 -10.22 -4.45 7.24
C VAL A 211 -8.82 -4.66 7.80
N ARG A 212 -8.48 -5.89 8.14
CA ARG A 212 -7.13 -6.32 8.47
C ARG A 212 -6.61 -7.19 7.35
N LEU A 213 -5.44 -6.88 6.84
CA LEU A 213 -4.73 -7.66 5.84
C LEU A 213 -3.53 -8.33 6.50
N ARG A 214 -3.35 -9.62 6.28
CA ARG A 214 -2.18 -10.38 6.73
C ARG A 214 -1.15 -10.44 5.61
N ASN A 215 0.09 -10.07 5.90
CA ASN A 215 1.21 -10.07 4.96
C ASN A 215 0.85 -9.50 3.57
N PRO A 216 0.30 -8.28 3.49
CA PRO A 216 -0.04 -7.71 2.19
C PRO A 216 1.24 -7.46 1.38
N GLU A 217 1.26 -7.91 0.14
CA GLU A 217 2.27 -7.51 -0.83
C GLU A 217 1.87 -6.15 -1.40
N PHE A 218 2.54 -5.10 -0.95
CA PHE A 218 2.36 -3.80 -1.58
C PHE A 218 3.16 -3.74 -2.87
N LEU A 219 2.46 -3.56 -3.96
CA LEU A 219 3.07 -3.13 -5.21
C LEU A 219 3.28 -1.61 -5.13
N TYR A 220 4.32 -1.20 -4.40
CA TYR A 220 4.89 0.12 -4.59
C TYR A 220 5.93 -0.01 -5.72
N ASP A 221 5.48 0.28 -6.92
CA ASP A 221 6.34 0.64 -8.04
C ASP A 221 6.29 2.15 -8.28
#